data_d3cc0a13c0b24a0372b5130e3257f1c2
#
_entry.id   d3cc0a13c0b24a0372b5130e3257f1c2
#
_cell.length_a   1.000
_cell.length_b   1.000
_cell.length_c   1.000
_cell.angle_alpha   90.00
_cell.angle_beta   90.00
_cell.angle_gamma   90.00
#
_symmetry.space_group_name_H-M   'P 1'
#
loop_
_entity.id
_entity.type
_entity.pdbx_description
1 polymer ?
#
loop_
_entity_poly.entity_id
_entity_poly.type
_entity_poly.pdbx_seq_one_letter_code
_entity_poly.pdbx_strand_id
1 'polypeptide(L)'
;HMTSAAGLVGNIGQANYSAAKLGIVGISRSIALEMARCHVRSNCVSPWAWSRLIGTLPAETEEQKRRLERFKQMTADKIAPMVVYLLSDLAAAVSGQIFGVRKNEIMLFSQPRPLRTVHRSEGWTVESIAEHAMPAMQSSLVPMESAREAFAWTPV
;
A
#
# COMPACT_ATOMS: atom_id res chain seq x y z
N HIS A 1 10.13 -6.60 4.54
CA HIS A 1 9.86 -5.31 5.19
C HIS A 1 8.37 -5.17 5.51
N MET A 2 8.04 -4.42 6.60
CA MET A 2 6.65 -4.20 7.01
C MET A 2 6.23 -2.76 6.71
N THR A 3 5.42 -2.57 5.67
CA THR A 3 4.83 -1.27 5.29
C THR A 3 3.41 -1.12 5.86
N SER A 4 2.58 -0.27 5.28
CA SER A 4 1.19 -0.04 5.69
C SER A 4 0.37 0.52 4.53
N ALA A 5 -0.92 0.21 4.50
CA ALA A 5 -1.87 0.84 3.59
C ALA A 5 -1.91 2.37 3.73
N ALA A 6 -1.69 2.89 4.94
CA ALA A 6 -1.56 4.33 5.17
C ALA A 6 -0.37 4.94 4.40
N GLY A 7 0.74 4.21 4.23
CA GLY A 7 1.87 4.65 3.41
C GLY A 7 1.60 4.49 1.91
N LEU A 8 0.84 3.47 1.49
CA LEU A 8 0.59 3.15 0.09
C LEU A 8 -0.52 4.01 -0.53
N VAL A 9 -1.55 4.32 0.23
CA VAL A 9 -2.76 5.04 -0.22
C VAL A 9 -2.88 6.40 0.46
N GLY A 10 -2.51 6.49 1.73
CA GLY A 10 -2.69 7.67 2.57
C GLY A 10 -3.76 7.46 3.65
N ASN A 11 -3.67 8.23 4.73
CA ASN A 11 -4.70 8.26 5.77
C ASN A 11 -4.69 9.60 6.50
N ILE A 12 -5.87 10.05 6.92
CA ILE A 12 -6.04 11.32 7.63
C ILE A 12 -5.34 11.25 9.00
N GLY A 13 -4.61 12.29 9.38
CA GLY A 13 -3.91 12.41 10.67
C GLY A 13 -2.65 11.55 10.80
N GLN A 14 -2.17 10.91 9.73
CA GLN A 14 -1.03 10.00 9.75
C GLN A 14 0.11 10.39 8.78
N ALA A 15 0.30 11.66 8.48
CA ALA A 15 1.28 12.12 7.49
C ALA A 15 2.71 11.62 7.78
N ASN A 16 3.19 11.73 9.03
CA ASN A 16 4.50 11.24 9.46
C ASN A 16 4.61 9.72 9.37
N TYR A 17 3.57 9.00 9.80
CA TYR A 17 3.52 7.54 9.71
C TYR A 17 3.47 7.07 8.25
N SER A 18 2.67 7.71 7.42
CA SER A 18 2.57 7.43 5.98
C SER A 18 3.91 7.65 5.29
N ALA A 19 4.61 8.76 5.59
CA ALA A 19 5.94 9.05 5.05
C ALA A 19 6.94 7.93 5.43
N ALA A 20 6.98 7.53 6.72
CA ALA A 20 7.86 6.47 7.18
C ALA A 20 7.55 5.13 6.49
N LYS A 21 6.27 4.77 6.36
CA LYS A 21 5.85 3.49 5.77
C LYS A 21 6.02 3.44 4.25
N LEU A 22 5.87 4.56 3.55
CA LEU A 22 6.21 4.65 2.14
C LEU A 22 7.73 4.65 1.91
N GLY A 23 8.50 5.28 2.79
CA GLY A 23 9.97 5.22 2.76
C GLY A 23 10.51 3.79 2.82
N ILE A 24 9.87 2.92 3.62
CA ILE A 24 10.20 1.48 3.68
C ILE A 24 10.04 0.81 2.30
N VAL A 25 9.02 1.18 1.54
CA VAL A 25 8.83 0.65 0.17
C VAL A 25 9.97 1.08 -0.74
N GLY A 26 10.37 2.36 -0.66
CA GLY A 26 11.53 2.88 -1.41
C GLY A 26 12.82 2.11 -1.10
N ILE A 27 13.13 1.92 0.19
CA ILE A 27 14.29 1.15 0.65
C ILE A 27 14.21 -0.30 0.13
N SER A 28 13.06 -0.96 0.29
CA SER A 28 12.90 -2.35 -0.16
C SER A 28 13.13 -2.52 -1.66
N ARG A 29 12.65 -1.57 -2.46
CA ARG A 29 12.85 -1.60 -3.92
C ARG A 29 14.30 -1.39 -4.31
N SER A 30 15.00 -0.45 -3.68
CA SER A 30 16.42 -0.21 -3.91
C SER A 30 17.25 -1.45 -3.57
N ILE A 31 17.01 -2.05 -2.40
CA ILE A 31 17.65 -3.31 -1.98
C ILE A 31 17.37 -4.43 -2.99
N ALA A 32 16.11 -4.58 -3.46
CA ALA A 32 15.77 -5.60 -4.43
C ALA A 32 16.56 -5.47 -5.73
N LEU A 33 16.82 -4.23 -6.19
CA LEU A 33 17.61 -3.95 -7.39
C LEU A 33 19.11 -4.14 -7.14
N GLU A 34 19.64 -3.54 -6.09
CA GLU A 34 21.08 -3.54 -5.79
C GLU A 34 21.60 -4.95 -5.47
N MET A 35 20.81 -5.73 -4.75
CA MET A 35 21.19 -7.04 -4.23
C MET A 35 20.75 -8.21 -5.11
N ALA A 36 20.09 -7.95 -6.24
CA ALA A 36 19.68 -9.00 -7.19
C ALA A 36 20.86 -9.88 -7.63
N ARG A 37 22.01 -9.28 -7.88
CA ARG A 37 23.26 -9.99 -8.24
C ARG A 37 23.79 -10.92 -7.15
N CYS A 38 23.37 -10.72 -5.91
CA CYS A 38 23.73 -11.54 -4.76
C CYS A 38 22.61 -12.54 -4.39
N HIS A 39 21.59 -12.68 -5.23
CA HIS A 39 20.41 -13.51 -4.99
C HIS A 39 19.64 -13.15 -3.70
N VAL A 40 19.78 -11.91 -3.22
CA VAL A 40 19.01 -11.40 -2.08
C VAL A 40 17.71 -10.79 -2.57
N ARG A 41 16.61 -11.29 -2.05
CA ARG A 41 15.24 -10.81 -2.35
C ARG A 41 14.79 -9.82 -1.28
N SER A 42 14.03 -8.81 -1.70
CA SER A 42 13.44 -7.82 -0.79
C SER A 42 12.01 -7.53 -1.20
N ASN A 43 11.07 -7.74 -0.28
CA ASN A 43 9.64 -7.54 -0.50
C ASN A 43 9.02 -6.79 0.68
N CYS A 44 7.88 -6.17 0.45
CA CYS A 44 7.08 -5.50 1.47
C CYS A 44 5.79 -6.25 1.76
N VAL A 45 5.39 -6.29 3.02
CA VAL A 45 4.07 -6.73 3.47
C VAL A 45 3.38 -5.56 4.18
N SER A 46 2.16 -5.25 3.75
CA SER A 46 1.22 -4.35 4.40
C SER A 46 0.19 -5.18 5.16
N PRO A 47 0.34 -5.33 6.49
CA PRO A 47 -0.55 -6.16 7.28
C PRO A 47 -1.78 -5.39 7.76
N TRP A 48 -2.91 -6.06 7.83
CA TRP A 48 -4.07 -5.66 8.64
C TRP A 48 -4.22 -6.65 9.78
N ALA A 49 -3.70 -6.31 10.95
CA ALA A 49 -3.76 -7.18 12.11
C ALA A 49 -4.25 -6.42 13.34
N TRP A 50 -5.00 -7.13 14.19
CA TRP A 50 -5.39 -6.65 15.50
C TRP A 50 -4.16 -6.30 16.33
N SER A 51 -4.21 -5.16 17.02
CA SER A 51 -3.18 -4.77 17.98
C SER A 51 -3.82 -4.08 19.19
N ARG A 52 -3.08 -3.99 20.27
CA ARG A 52 -3.50 -3.25 21.48
C ARG A 52 -3.86 -1.81 21.16
N LEU A 53 -3.15 -1.18 20.23
CA LEU A 53 -3.42 0.19 19.78
C LEU A 53 -4.79 0.32 19.11
N ILE A 54 -5.20 -0.65 18.28
CA ILE A 54 -6.54 -0.67 17.68
C ILE A 54 -7.60 -0.84 18.77
N GLY A 55 -7.30 -1.59 19.83
CA GLY A 55 -8.18 -1.78 20.98
C GLY A 55 -8.46 -0.51 21.80
N THR A 56 -7.66 0.56 21.64
CA THR A 56 -7.90 1.85 22.30
C THR A 56 -8.83 2.78 21.50
N LEU A 57 -9.26 2.38 20.31
CA LEU A 57 -10.19 3.18 19.51
C LEU A 57 -11.55 3.28 20.22
N PRO A 58 -12.21 4.44 20.17
CA PRO A 58 -13.54 4.61 20.73
C PRO A 58 -14.53 3.60 20.16
N ALA A 59 -15.35 2.99 21.03
CA ALA A 59 -16.40 2.03 20.68
C ALA A 59 -17.71 2.40 21.39
N GLU A 60 -18.16 3.65 21.22
CA GLU A 60 -19.34 4.20 21.86
C GLU A 60 -20.61 3.84 21.09
N THR A 61 -20.55 3.81 19.75
CA THR A 61 -21.69 3.46 18.91
C THR A 61 -21.70 1.97 18.55
N GLU A 62 -22.88 1.42 18.24
CA GLU A 62 -23.01 0.03 17.79
C GLU A 62 -22.21 -0.25 16.50
N GLU A 63 -22.09 0.73 15.60
CA GLU A 63 -21.26 0.61 14.41
C GLU A 63 -19.77 0.49 14.77
N GLN A 64 -19.29 1.31 15.70
CA GLN A 64 -17.92 1.26 16.20
C GLN A 64 -17.62 -0.08 16.89
N LYS A 65 -18.53 -0.58 17.71
CA LYS A 65 -18.42 -1.91 18.34
C LYS A 65 -18.32 -3.02 17.30
N ARG A 66 -19.23 -3.05 16.32
CA ARG A 66 -19.21 -4.03 15.22
C ARG A 66 -17.91 -3.96 14.42
N ARG A 67 -17.39 -2.77 14.18
CA ARG A 67 -16.10 -2.57 13.53
C ARG A 67 -14.95 -3.12 14.36
N LEU A 68 -14.95 -2.87 15.68
CA LEU A 68 -13.94 -3.38 16.59
C LEU A 68 -13.93 -4.92 16.62
N GLU A 69 -15.09 -5.56 16.67
CA GLU A 69 -15.21 -7.02 16.62
C GLU A 69 -14.67 -7.60 15.30
N ARG A 70 -14.91 -6.93 14.17
CA ARG A 70 -14.30 -7.33 12.89
C ARG A 70 -12.77 -7.22 12.92
N PHE A 71 -12.22 -6.19 13.54
CA PHE A 71 -10.76 -6.05 13.68
C PHE A 71 -10.15 -7.16 14.55
N LYS A 72 -10.82 -7.59 15.60
CA LYS A 72 -10.35 -8.70 16.45
C LYS A 72 -10.17 -10.01 15.69
N GLN A 73 -10.89 -10.22 14.59
CA GLN A 73 -10.76 -11.40 13.74
C GLN A 73 -9.52 -11.35 12.82
N MET A 74 -8.92 -10.17 12.65
CA MET A 74 -7.69 -9.98 11.87
C MET A 74 -6.48 -10.23 12.76
N THR A 75 -6.24 -11.48 13.10
CA THR A 75 -5.17 -11.87 14.02
C THR A 75 -3.80 -11.89 13.32
N ALA A 76 -2.72 -11.72 14.08
CA ALA A 76 -1.38 -11.64 13.52
C ALA A 76 -0.90 -12.97 12.89
N ASP A 77 -1.43 -14.10 13.36
CA ASP A 77 -1.14 -15.43 12.78
C ASP A 77 -1.57 -15.55 11.31
N LYS A 78 -2.58 -14.78 10.88
CA LYS A 78 -2.99 -14.73 9.46
C LYS A 78 -2.00 -14.01 8.55
N ILE A 79 -1.11 -13.20 9.10
CA ILE A 79 -0.04 -12.53 8.35
C ILE A 79 1.18 -13.44 8.17
N ALA A 80 1.45 -14.28 9.16
CA ALA A 80 2.64 -15.11 9.23
C ALA A 80 2.87 -16.02 8.00
N PRO A 81 1.86 -16.71 7.43
CA PRO A 81 2.05 -17.56 6.26
C PRO A 81 2.64 -16.82 5.06
N MET A 82 2.19 -15.59 4.78
CA MET A 82 2.74 -14.78 3.69
C MET A 82 4.20 -14.40 3.94
N VAL A 83 4.53 -14.04 5.17
CA VAL A 83 5.91 -13.69 5.56
C VAL A 83 6.82 -14.92 5.41
N VAL A 84 6.39 -16.08 5.93
CA VAL A 84 7.16 -17.34 5.84
C VAL A 84 7.33 -17.77 4.38
N TYR A 85 6.27 -17.67 3.56
CA TYR A 85 6.37 -17.92 2.12
C TYR A 85 7.44 -17.06 1.47
N LEU A 86 7.42 -15.74 1.72
CA LEU A 86 8.40 -14.81 1.14
C LEU A 86 9.84 -15.06 1.63
N LEU A 87 10.03 -15.70 2.77
CA LEU A 87 11.34 -16.07 3.31
C LEU A 87 11.83 -17.43 2.79
N SER A 88 10.95 -18.25 2.25
CA SER A 88 11.28 -19.60 1.76
C SER A 88 11.78 -19.60 0.31
N ASP A 89 12.39 -20.70 -0.11
CA ASP A 89 12.83 -20.93 -1.49
C ASP A 89 11.67 -21.00 -2.49
N LEU A 90 10.45 -21.28 -2.01
CA LEU A 90 9.24 -21.26 -2.84
C LEU A 90 8.98 -19.89 -3.47
N ALA A 91 9.48 -18.82 -2.87
CA ALA A 91 9.37 -17.46 -3.37
C ALA A 91 10.63 -16.98 -4.12
N ALA A 92 11.48 -17.89 -4.64
CA ALA A 92 12.74 -17.53 -5.29
C ALA A 92 12.61 -16.50 -6.43
N ALA A 93 11.50 -16.53 -7.17
CA ALA A 93 11.21 -15.59 -8.25
C ALA A 93 10.52 -14.28 -7.78
N VAL A 94 10.27 -14.09 -6.47
CA VAL A 94 9.50 -12.96 -5.94
C VAL A 94 10.42 -11.96 -5.25
N SER A 95 10.68 -10.82 -5.88
CA SER A 95 11.46 -9.73 -5.30
C SER A 95 10.91 -8.38 -5.74
N GLY A 96 11.09 -7.36 -4.91
CA GLY A 96 10.65 -5.99 -5.18
C GLY A 96 9.12 -5.79 -5.12
N GLN A 97 8.35 -6.73 -4.56
CA GLN A 97 6.90 -6.70 -4.57
C GLN A 97 6.32 -6.16 -3.27
N ILE A 98 5.06 -5.74 -3.33
CA ILE A 98 4.30 -5.21 -2.17
C ILE A 98 3.02 -6.03 -2.04
N PHE A 99 2.89 -6.75 -0.94
CA PHE A 99 1.71 -7.56 -0.64
C PHE A 99 0.91 -6.95 0.50
N GLY A 100 -0.41 -6.97 0.37
CA GLY A 100 -1.34 -6.72 1.47
C GLY A 100 -1.86 -8.05 2.03
N VAL A 101 -2.00 -8.15 3.34
CA VAL A 101 -2.61 -9.32 3.97
C VAL A 101 -3.66 -8.85 4.96
N ARG A 102 -4.92 -9.25 4.72
CA ARG A 102 -6.06 -8.84 5.53
C ARG A 102 -7.00 -10.02 5.74
N LYS A 103 -7.01 -10.58 6.95
CA LYS A 103 -7.74 -11.81 7.29
C LYS A 103 -7.28 -12.97 6.37
N ASN A 104 -8.13 -13.45 5.46
CA ASN A 104 -7.79 -14.52 4.50
C ASN A 104 -7.50 -13.96 3.09
N GLU A 105 -7.45 -12.64 2.94
CA GLU A 105 -7.16 -11.99 1.66
C GLU A 105 -5.66 -11.71 1.51
N ILE A 106 -5.12 -12.02 0.35
CA ILE A 106 -3.78 -11.60 -0.08
C ILE A 106 -3.95 -10.70 -1.30
N MET A 107 -3.40 -9.51 -1.25
CA MET A 107 -3.44 -8.50 -2.30
C MET A 107 -2.04 -8.24 -2.83
N LEU A 108 -1.90 -8.07 -4.13
CA LEU A 108 -0.70 -7.54 -4.76
C LEU A 108 -0.94 -6.07 -5.11
N PHE A 109 -0.11 -5.16 -4.58
CA PHE A 109 -0.21 -3.75 -4.90
C PHE A 109 0.49 -3.43 -6.22
N SER A 110 -0.12 -2.56 -7.01
CA SER A 110 0.54 -1.91 -8.13
C SER A 110 1.70 -1.04 -7.63
N GLN A 111 2.69 -0.86 -8.49
CA GLN A 111 3.84 0.00 -8.17
C GLN A 111 3.83 1.23 -9.07
N PRO A 112 4.34 2.38 -8.58
CA PRO A 112 4.38 3.60 -9.37
C PRO A 112 5.12 3.39 -10.70
N ARG A 113 4.43 3.65 -11.79
CA ARG A 113 4.93 3.70 -13.17
C ARG A 113 4.19 4.83 -13.89
N PRO A 114 4.80 5.49 -14.89
CA PRO A 114 4.07 6.42 -15.73
C PRO A 114 2.88 5.72 -16.38
N LEU A 115 1.68 6.24 -16.19
CA LEU A 115 0.46 5.75 -16.84
C LEU A 115 0.26 6.40 -18.20
N ARG A 116 0.63 7.68 -18.31
CA ARG A 116 0.55 8.48 -19.53
C ARG A 116 1.73 9.42 -19.63
N THR A 117 2.09 9.75 -20.86
CA THR A 117 3.07 10.78 -21.19
C THR A 117 2.49 11.66 -22.28
N VAL A 118 2.60 12.95 -22.16
CA VAL A 118 2.29 13.93 -23.21
C VAL A 118 3.55 14.72 -23.56
N HIS A 119 3.68 15.08 -24.83
CA HIS A 119 4.84 15.78 -25.34
C HIS A 119 4.43 17.05 -26.08
N ARG A 120 5.26 18.08 -26.00
CA ARG A 120 5.13 19.33 -26.75
C ARG A 120 6.52 19.85 -27.11
N SER A 121 6.78 20.01 -28.40
CA SER A 121 8.11 20.39 -28.93
C SER A 121 8.57 21.77 -28.48
N GLU A 122 7.62 22.70 -28.32
CA GLU A 122 7.87 24.10 -27.92
C GLU A 122 8.02 24.26 -26.39
N GLY A 123 7.91 23.16 -25.62
CA GLY A 123 7.85 23.20 -24.16
C GLY A 123 6.46 23.56 -23.64
N TRP A 124 6.34 23.68 -22.32
CA TRP A 124 5.07 23.87 -21.63
C TRP A 124 4.99 25.24 -20.94
N THR A 125 3.85 25.90 -21.07
CA THR A 125 3.42 27.02 -20.22
C THR A 125 2.32 26.58 -19.29
N VAL A 126 1.97 27.37 -18.30
CA VAL A 126 0.86 27.09 -17.35
C VAL A 126 -0.46 26.90 -18.14
N GLU A 127 -0.72 27.77 -19.11
CA GLU A 127 -1.93 27.75 -19.93
C GLU A 127 -1.95 26.48 -20.80
N SER A 128 -0.86 26.15 -21.48
CA SER A 128 -0.81 24.96 -22.33
C SER A 128 -0.89 23.66 -21.53
N ILE A 129 -0.42 23.63 -20.27
CA ILE A 129 -0.64 22.50 -19.37
C ILE A 129 -2.13 22.35 -19.08
N ALA A 130 -2.82 23.44 -18.73
CA ALA A 130 -4.24 23.43 -18.42
C ALA A 130 -5.11 23.05 -19.64
N GLU A 131 -4.76 23.55 -20.84
CA GLU A 131 -5.54 23.33 -22.07
C GLU A 131 -5.30 21.96 -22.72
N HIS A 132 -4.11 21.38 -22.58
CA HIS A 132 -3.73 20.19 -23.32
C HIS A 132 -3.29 19.01 -22.44
N ALA A 133 -2.32 19.22 -21.51
CA ALA A 133 -1.77 18.11 -20.74
C ALA A 133 -2.78 17.55 -19.72
N MET A 134 -3.45 18.43 -18.98
CA MET A 134 -4.40 17.99 -17.94
C MET A 134 -5.63 17.28 -18.52
N PRO A 135 -6.29 17.79 -19.57
CA PRO A 135 -7.41 17.02 -20.20
C PRO A 135 -6.98 15.66 -20.72
N ALA A 136 -5.77 15.53 -21.29
CA ALA A 136 -5.26 14.27 -21.78
C ALA A 136 -5.00 13.24 -20.66
N MET A 137 -4.75 13.69 -19.42
CA MET A 137 -4.49 12.84 -18.24
C MET A 137 -5.72 12.64 -17.36
N GLN A 138 -6.77 13.44 -17.50
CA GLN A 138 -7.93 13.54 -16.61
C GLN A 138 -8.52 12.16 -16.26
N SER A 139 -8.70 11.29 -17.25
CA SER A 139 -9.29 9.96 -17.06
C SER A 139 -8.38 8.96 -16.30
N SER A 140 -7.12 9.32 -16.09
CA SER A 140 -6.12 8.49 -15.41
C SER A 140 -5.74 9.02 -14.03
N LEU A 141 -6.34 10.13 -13.59
CA LEU A 141 -6.11 10.66 -12.24
C LEU A 141 -6.71 9.72 -11.22
N VAL A 142 -5.94 9.44 -10.16
CA VAL A 142 -6.38 8.59 -9.06
C VAL A 142 -7.30 9.40 -8.13
N PRO A 143 -8.47 8.87 -7.72
CA PRO A 143 -9.34 9.53 -6.76
C PRO A 143 -8.64 9.79 -5.43
N MET A 144 -9.03 10.87 -4.75
CA MET A 144 -8.59 11.18 -3.39
C MET A 144 -9.38 10.33 -2.39
N GLU A 145 -8.83 9.19 -2.05
CA GLU A 145 -9.41 8.24 -1.09
C GLU A 145 -8.41 7.96 0.03
N SER A 146 -8.91 7.85 1.25
CA SER A 146 -8.11 7.33 2.36
C SER A 146 -7.95 5.81 2.25
N ALA A 147 -6.96 5.23 2.93
CA ALA A 147 -6.82 3.79 3.02
C ALA A 147 -8.08 3.10 3.57
N ARG A 148 -8.89 3.80 4.39
CA ARG A 148 -10.17 3.28 4.89
C ARG A 148 -11.22 3.15 3.78
N GLU A 149 -11.28 4.12 2.89
CA GLU A 149 -12.24 4.15 1.77
C GLU A 149 -11.82 3.19 0.68
N ALA A 150 -10.54 3.20 0.31
CA ALA A 150 -9.98 2.30 -0.69
C ALA A 150 -10.13 0.80 -0.34
N PHE A 151 -10.26 0.47 0.96
CA PHE A 151 -10.45 -0.91 1.45
C PHE A 151 -11.77 -1.06 2.24
N ALA A 152 -12.85 -0.44 1.76
CA ALA A 152 -14.12 -0.38 2.47
C ALA A 152 -14.89 -1.71 2.53
N TRP A 153 -14.58 -2.69 1.65
CA TRP A 153 -15.27 -3.99 1.67
C TRP A 153 -14.96 -4.81 2.93
N THR A 154 -15.87 -5.71 3.28
CA THR A 154 -15.68 -6.64 4.40
C THR A 154 -14.70 -7.74 3.99
N PRO A 155 -13.59 -7.96 4.72
CA PRO A 155 -12.64 -9.02 4.39
C PRO A 155 -13.22 -10.41 4.65
N VAL A 156 -12.95 -11.33 3.77
CA VAL A 156 -13.34 -12.75 3.87
C VAL A 156 -12.31 -13.59 4.64
#